data_b652c5e367a36737e3ea477ab6571ed9
#
_entry.id   b652c5e367a36737e3ea477ab6571ed9
#
_cell.length_a   1.000
_cell.length_b   1.000
_cell.length_c   1.000
_cell.angle_alpha   90.00
_cell.angle_beta   90.00
_cell.angle_gamma   90.00
#
_symmetry.space_group_name_H-M   'P 1'
#
loop_
_entity.id
_entity.type
_entity.pdbx_description
1 polymer ?
#
loop_
_entity_poly.entity_id
_entity_poly.type
_entity_poly.pdbx_seq_one_letter_code
_entity_poly.pdbx_strand_id
1 'polypeptide(L)'
;MLTILTLKILLMIVYLSHWDWNLYKSRKDIVLNLDELNIKSICPEGIYTKELKTIYQEHINWKIDREKTFDLKGVINLKNILNSLEGGTIVHSFTLKTGILYSVANLFVNNRIKGVLSINGLGYLFSNNFKAKLLKLLLKTFIKKSFNKSFKEIIFQNESDKEIFLKFSGYSGRISLIKGSGIELNNYIKKETYQTEKLKVIFVSRLLIDKGVNNYIELTKNILDSNIDFYLAGEIDDGNPNSITQKDLEKIKNLDNVKYIGSINVEKELFNYDISIIMSKYEGFSRILLESLYIGLFCISNNIPGTRWLKEFNNGFLVENNNLNSISKVINNFKEYGFSKADAESNREIIKKKYSTKIISNQYNEIYNNLASS
;
A
#
# COMPACT_ATOMS: atom_id res chain seq x y z
N MET A 1 5.81 -16.55 49.75
CA MET A 1 6.31 -15.89 48.54
C MET A 1 5.32 -16.22 47.45
N LEU A 2 4.22 -15.43 47.34
CA LEU A 2 3.18 -15.64 46.33
C LEU A 2 3.66 -15.01 45.05
N THR A 3 3.97 -15.84 44.05
CA THR A 3 4.25 -15.42 42.67
C THR A 3 2.94 -14.90 42.08
N ILE A 4 2.81 -13.59 41.95
CA ILE A 4 1.73 -12.94 41.24
C ILE A 4 1.96 -13.25 39.74
N LEU A 5 1.30 -14.31 39.26
CA LEU A 5 1.08 -14.51 37.84
C LEU A 5 0.13 -13.39 37.40
N THR A 6 0.68 -12.28 36.92
CA THR A 6 -0.04 -11.33 36.15
C THR A 6 -0.48 -12.06 34.87
N LEU A 7 -1.76 -12.47 34.81
CA LEU A 7 -2.39 -12.84 33.55
C LEU A 7 -2.20 -11.64 32.61
N LYS A 8 -1.22 -11.74 31.70
CA LYS A 8 -1.13 -10.85 30.55
C LYS A 8 -2.45 -11.08 29.78
N ILE A 9 -3.43 -10.20 29.96
CA ILE A 9 -4.63 -10.21 29.10
C ILE A 9 -4.09 -10.11 27.69
N LEU A 10 -4.16 -11.20 26.94
CA LEU A 10 -3.67 -11.25 25.57
C LEU A 10 -4.51 -10.26 24.77
N LEU A 11 -3.89 -9.17 24.35
CA LEU A 11 -4.57 -8.11 23.62
C LEU A 11 -5.15 -8.66 22.32
N MET A 12 -6.48 -8.68 22.21
CA MET A 12 -7.17 -9.13 21.00
C MET A 12 -7.15 -8.02 19.96
N ILE A 13 -6.56 -8.30 18.81
CA ILE A 13 -6.52 -7.39 17.66
C ILE A 13 -7.22 -8.03 16.46
N VAL A 14 -7.97 -7.24 15.73
CA VAL A 14 -8.64 -7.67 14.51
C VAL A 14 -8.19 -6.79 13.35
N TYR A 15 -7.61 -7.39 12.32
CA TYR A 15 -7.28 -6.73 11.07
C TYR A 15 -8.48 -6.83 10.12
N LEU A 16 -9.06 -5.67 9.79
CA LEU A 16 -10.25 -5.55 8.96
C LEU A 16 -9.91 -4.94 7.59
N SER A 17 -10.27 -5.64 6.51
CA SER A 17 -10.15 -5.13 5.15
C SER A 17 -11.30 -5.61 4.26
N HIS A 18 -11.72 -4.76 3.31
CA HIS A 18 -12.71 -5.14 2.30
C HIS A 18 -12.12 -6.01 1.17
N TRP A 19 -10.87 -6.45 1.28
CA TRP A 19 -10.16 -7.26 0.29
C TRP A 19 -9.06 -8.11 0.95
N ASP A 20 -9.08 -9.43 0.70
CA ASP A 20 -8.11 -10.42 1.21
C ASP A 20 -6.67 -10.14 0.77
N TRP A 21 -6.50 -9.69 -0.49
CA TRP A 21 -5.21 -9.28 -1.06
C TRP A 21 -4.49 -8.25 -0.16
N ASN A 22 -5.21 -7.29 0.39
CA ASN A 22 -4.62 -6.25 1.23
C ASN A 22 -4.03 -6.83 2.51
N LEU A 23 -4.74 -7.76 3.17
CA LEU A 23 -4.26 -8.41 4.39
C LEU A 23 -3.08 -9.35 4.10
N TYR A 24 -3.10 -10.05 2.98
CA TYR A 24 -2.02 -10.95 2.60
C TYR A 24 -0.79 -10.20 2.10
N LYS A 25 -0.91 -9.42 1.02
CA LYS A 25 0.24 -8.78 0.36
C LYS A 25 0.86 -7.63 1.15
N SER A 26 0.07 -6.93 1.98
CA SER A 26 0.55 -5.73 2.65
C SER A 26 0.65 -5.85 4.17
N ARG A 27 0.07 -6.90 4.81
CA ARG A 27 0.01 -7.02 6.27
C ARG A 27 0.58 -8.31 6.82
N LYS A 28 0.76 -9.32 5.97
CA LYS A 28 1.32 -10.62 6.35
C LYS A 28 2.59 -10.47 7.19
N ASP A 29 3.58 -9.77 6.66
CA ASP A 29 4.89 -9.65 7.29
C ASP A 29 4.81 -8.86 8.61
N ILE A 30 3.90 -7.87 8.70
CA ILE A 30 3.64 -7.14 9.94
C ILE A 30 3.08 -8.08 11.01
N VAL A 31 2.09 -8.91 10.66
CA VAL A 31 1.47 -9.86 11.59
C VAL A 31 2.49 -10.88 12.09
N LEU A 32 3.32 -11.41 11.19
CA LEU A 32 4.38 -12.36 11.55
C LEU A 32 5.48 -11.77 12.47
N ASN A 33 5.65 -10.44 12.47
CA ASN A 33 6.54 -9.73 13.39
C ASN A 33 5.84 -9.26 14.69
N LEU A 34 4.56 -9.58 14.85
CA LEU A 34 3.72 -9.29 16.04
C LEU A 34 3.22 -10.59 16.65
N ASP A 35 4.04 -11.63 16.65
CA ASP A 35 3.73 -13.00 17.05
C ASP A 35 3.27 -13.16 18.52
N GLU A 36 3.65 -12.23 19.40
CA GLU A 36 3.17 -12.18 20.79
C GLU A 36 1.70 -11.72 20.92
N LEU A 37 1.08 -11.24 19.82
CA LEU A 37 -0.27 -10.70 19.82
C LEU A 37 -1.28 -11.68 19.23
N ASN A 38 -2.50 -11.68 19.80
CA ASN A 38 -3.61 -12.44 19.24
C ASN A 38 -4.26 -11.63 18.10
N ILE A 39 -3.91 -11.92 16.84
CA ILE A 39 -4.40 -11.19 15.68
C ILE A 39 -5.33 -12.06 14.84
N LYS A 40 -6.59 -11.63 14.70
CA LYS A 40 -7.59 -12.24 13.81
C LYS A 40 -7.75 -11.40 12.54
N SER A 41 -8.22 -12.01 11.46
CA SER A 41 -8.56 -11.31 10.22
C SER A 41 -10.05 -11.30 9.96
N ILE A 42 -10.58 -10.15 9.48
CA ILE A 42 -11.92 -10.00 8.94
C ILE A 42 -11.80 -9.45 7.52
N CYS A 43 -12.07 -10.26 6.51
CA CYS A 43 -12.16 -9.84 5.13
C CYS A 43 -13.01 -10.83 4.31
N PRO A 44 -13.43 -10.48 3.08
CA PRO A 44 -14.11 -11.45 2.21
C PRO A 44 -13.18 -12.60 1.84
N GLU A 45 -13.76 -13.77 1.60
CA GLU A 45 -13.03 -14.90 1.00
C GLU A 45 -12.58 -14.54 -0.43
N GLY A 46 -11.37 -14.95 -0.77
CA GLY A 46 -10.75 -14.72 -2.06
C GLY A 46 -9.58 -15.67 -2.30
N ILE A 47 -8.69 -15.31 -3.21
CA ILE A 47 -7.58 -16.18 -3.64
C ILE A 47 -6.55 -16.46 -2.54
N TYR A 48 -6.46 -15.60 -1.52
CA TYR A 48 -5.52 -15.72 -0.39
C TYR A 48 -6.15 -16.24 0.89
N THR A 49 -7.39 -16.74 0.85
CA THR A 49 -8.09 -17.21 2.07
C THR A 49 -7.36 -18.35 2.79
N LYS A 50 -6.74 -19.26 2.04
CA LYS A 50 -5.98 -20.38 2.62
C LYS A 50 -4.78 -19.88 3.41
N GLU A 51 -4.02 -18.97 2.81
CA GLU A 51 -2.84 -18.37 3.41
C GLU A 51 -3.20 -17.50 4.63
N LEU A 52 -4.30 -16.74 4.56
CA LEU A 52 -4.76 -15.97 5.71
C LEU A 52 -5.09 -16.86 6.91
N LYS A 53 -5.69 -18.04 6.69
CA LYS A 53 -5.99 -19.00 7.76
C LYS A 53 -4.73 -19.61 8.41
N THR A 54 -3.56 -19.51 7.77
CA THR A 54 -2.29 -19.96 8.36
C THR A 54 -1.51 -18.84 9.06
N ILE A 55 -1.76 -17.58 8.69
CA ILE A 55 -1.05 -16.41 9.22
C ILE A 55 -1.76 -15.83 10.45
N TYR A 56 -3.09 -15.74 10.38
CA TYR A 56 -3.92 -15.20 11.43
C TYR A 56 -4.46 -16.32 12.32
N GLN A 57 -4.62 -16.07 13.60
CA GLN A 57 -5.16 -17.07 14.54
C GLN A 57 -6.59 -17.52 14.16
N GLU A 58 -7.37 -16.61 13.60
CA GLU A 58 -8.69 -16.89 13.08
C GLU A 58 -8.96 -15.98 11.87
N HIS A 59 -9.61 -16.54 10.85
CA HIS A 59 -10.14 -15.79 9.72
C HIS A 59 -11.66 -15.81 9.75
N ILE A 60 -12.25 -14.61 9.81
CA ILE A 60 -13.71 -14.41 9.80
C ILE A 60 -14.12 -13.87 8.43
N ASN A 61 -14.97 -14.59 7.73
CA ASN A 61 -15.45 -14.18 6.42
C ASN A 61 -16.43 -13.00 6.54
N TRP A 62 -16.04 -11.87 5.96
CA TRP A 62 -16.91 -10.71 5.80
C TRP A 62 -17.63 -10.76 4.46
N LYS A 63 -18.92 -11.04 4.48
CA LYS A 63 -19.78 -11.11 3.28
C LYS A 63 -20.02 -9.69 2.74
N ILE A 64 -19.12 -9.21 1.89
CA ILE A 64 -19.18 -7.89 1.25
C ILE A 64 -18.90 -8.00 -0.24
N ASP A 65 -19.64 -7.21 -1.03
CA ASP A 65 -19.35 -6.97 -2.44
C ASP A 65 -18.31 -5.83 -2.56
N ARG A 66 -17.08 -6.21 -2.91
CA ARG A 66 -15.96 -5.24 -2.99
C ARG A 66 -16.08 -4.25 -4.15
N GLU A 67 -16.84 -4.59 -5.18
CA GLU A 67 -16.99 -3.76 -6.39
C GLU A 67 -17.96 -2.59 -6.16
N LYS A 68 -18.93 -2.76 -5.26
CA LYS A 68 -19.86 -1.70 -4.89
C LYS A 68 -19.13 -0.57 -4.15
N THR A 69 -19.48 0.66 -4.49
CA THR A 69 -19.02 1.85 -3.73
C THR A 69 -19.47 1.77 -2.27
N PHE A 70 -20.72 1.32 -2.03
CA PHE A 70 -21.30 1.08 -0.72
C PHE A 70 -22.18 -0.17 -0.76
N ASP A 71 -21.95 -1.10 0.16
CA ASP A 71 -22.72 -2.34 0.29
C ASP A 71 -23.40 -2.41 1.66
N LEU A 72 -24.72 -2.13 1.68
CA LEU A 72 -25.51 -2.15 2.91
C LEU A 72 -25.58 -3.54 3.55
N LYS A 73 -25.68 -4.62 2.73
CA LYS A 73 -25.69 -6.00 3.25
C LYS A 73 -24.36 -6.33 3.92
N GLY A 74 -23.25 -5.91 3.30
CA GLY A 74 -21.91 -6.04 3.87
C GLY A 74 -21.77 -5.27 5.19
N VAL A 75 -22.35 -4.07 5.30
CA VAL A 75 -22.33 -3.29 6.57
C VAL A 75 -23.12 -4.00 7.67
N ILE A 76 -24.32 -4.56 7.35
CA ILE A 76 -25.12 -5.32 8.33
C ILE A 76 -24.38 -6.58 8.78
N ASN A 77 -23.75 -7.30 7.86
CA ASN A 77 -22.92 -8.46 8.20
C ASN A 77 -21.75 -8.06 9.11
N LEU A 78 -21.03 -6.97 8.78
CA LEU A 78 -19.94 -6.45 9.61
C LEU A 78 -20.42 -6.08 11.02
N LYS A 79 -21.55 -5.37 11.14
CA LYS A 79 -22.14 -5.07 12.45
C LYS A 79 -22.34 -6.32 13.30
N ASN A 80 -22.87 -7.41 12.71
CA ASN A 80 -23.08 -8.65 13.45
C ASN A 80 -21.76 -9.30 13.88
N ILE A 81 -20.74 -9.29 13.02
CA ILE A 81 -19.38 -9.75 13.36
C ILE A 81 -18.80 -8.89 14.49
N LEU A 82 -18.90 -7.57 14.41
CA LEU A 82 -18.37 -6.67 15.44
C LEU A 82 -19.06 -6.87 16.80
N ASN A 83 -20.36 -7.18 16.81
CA ASN A 83 -21.10 -7.48 18.05
C ASN A 83 -20.70 -8.83 18.69
N SER A 84 -20.11 -9.76 17.94
CA SER A 84 -19.60 -11.01 18.50
C SER A 84 -18.18 -10.91 19.06
N LEU A 85 -17.49 -9.80 18.85
CA LEU A 85 -16.16 -9.58 19.40
C LEU A 85 -16.23 -9.24 20.89
N GLU A 86 -15.19 -9.61 21.62
CA GLU A 86 -15.06 -9.29 23.05
C GLU A 86 -14.86 -7.77 23.25
N GLY A 87 -15.35 -7.26 24.38
CA GLY A 87 -15.12 -5.88 24.78
C GLY A 87 -13.62 -5.60 24.97
N GLY A 88 -13.16 -4.42 24.53
CA GLY A 88 -11.74 -4.06 24.57
C GLY A 88 -10.95 -4.47 23.32
N THR A 89 -11.52 -5.30 22.42
CA THR A 89 -10.89 -5.67 21.14
C THR A 89 -10.51 -4.43 20.33
N ILE A 90 -9.28 -4.41 19.81
CA ILE A 90 -8.83 -3.37 18.85
C ILE A 90 -9.16 -3.82 17.42
N VAL A 91 -10.01 -3.07 16.73
CA VAL A 91 -10.33 -3.32 15.32
C VAL A 91 -9.55 -2.34 14.45
N HIS A 92 -8.54 -2.84 13.76
CA HIS A 92 -7.69 -2.05 12.86
C HIS A 92 -8.19 -2.18 11.41
N SER A 93 -8.85 -1.14 10.93
CA SER A 93 -9.36 -1.04 9.56
C SER A 93 -8.26 -0.55 8.61
N PHE A 94 -8.13 -1.19 7.45
CA PHE A 94 -7.19 -0.77 6.40
C PHE A 94 -7.92 -0.23 5.18
N THR A 95 -7.51 0.92 4.70
CA THR A 95 -8.06 1.77 3.64
C THR A 95 -9.24 2.65 4.06
N LEU A 96 -9.37 3.78 3.41
CA LEU A 96 -10.47 4.73 3.68
C LEU A 96 -11.86 4.10 3.45
N LYS A 97 -12.01 3.26 2.41
CA LYS A 97 -13.28 2.54 2.12
C LYS A 97 -13.67 1.65 3.30
N THR A 98 -12.75 0.83 3.79
CA THR A 98 -12.98 -0.03 4.95
C THR A 98 -13.33 0.79 6.19
N GLY A 99 -12.62 1.91 6.42
CA GLY A 99 -12.90 2.81 7.54
C GLY A 99 -14.29 3.43 7.49
N ILE A 100 -14.79 3.80 6.32
CA ILE A 100 -16.16 4.31 6.16
C ILE A 100 -17.17 3.21 6.50
N LEU A 101 -17.03 2.01 5.94
CA LEU A 101 -17.92 0.88 6.19
C LEU A 101 -17.91 0.45 7.66
N TYR A 102 -16.72 0.38 8.27
CA TYR A 102 -16.56 0.12 9.70
C TYR A 102 -17.27 1.20 10.53
N SER A 103 -17.07 2.49 10.23
CA SER A 103 -17.69 3.56 11.01
C SER A 103 -19.22 3.54 10.95
N VAL A 104 -19.81 3.18 9.79
CA VAL A 104 -21.26 2.96 9.67
C VAL A 104 -21.72 1.79 10.53
N ALA A 105 -21.06 0.63 10.41
CA ALA A 105 -21.40 -0.56 11.21
C ALA A 105 -21.27 -0.28 12.71
N ASN A 106 -20.20 0.40 13.12
CA ASN A 106 -19.89 0.70 14.51
C ASN A 106 -20.88 1.66 15.19
N LEU A 107 -21.68 2.43 14.42
CA LEU A 107 -22.77 3.24 15.00
C LEU A 107 -23.84 2.38 15.67
N PHE A 108 -23.98 1.13 15.25
CA PHE A 108 -25.00 0.17 15.71
C PHE A 108 -24.40 -1.00 16.50
N VAL A 109 -23.13 -0.89 16.92
CA VAL A 109 -22.44 -1.89 17.75
C VAL A 109 -22.58 -1.51 19.22
N ASN A 110 -22.93 -2.49 20.05
CA ASN A 110 -23.12 -2.31 21.48
C ASN A 110 -21.83 -2.58 22.28
N ASN A 111 -20.89 -3.29 21.72
CA ASN A 111 -19.64 -3.66 22.38
C ASN A 111 -18.65 -2.49 22.45
N ARG A 112 -17.85 -2.43 23.52
CA ARG A 112 -16.78 -1.44 23.68
C ARG A 112 -15.54 -1.88 22.93
N ILE A 113 -15.56 -1.76 21.59
CA ILE A 113 -14.39 -2.01 20.75
C ILE A 113 -13.62 -0.71 20.48
N LYS A 114 -12.31 -0.80 20.23
CA LYS A 114 -11.42 0.34 19.98
C LYS A 114 -11.04 0.35 18.49
N GLY A 115 -11.51 1.33 17.74
CA GLY A 115 -11.20 1.44 16.31
C GLY A 115 -9.86 2.10 16.05
N VAL A 116 -9.08 1.53 15.13
CA VAL A 116 -7.89 2.14 14.50
C VAL A 116 -8.11 2.13 12.99
N LEU A 117 -7.67 3.16 12.30
CA LEU A 117 -7.77 3.25 10.85
C LEU A 117 -6.41 3.58 10.22
N SER A 118 -5.93 2.73 9.32
CA SER A 118 -4.81 3.07 8.43
C SER A 118 -5.33 3.55 7.07
N ILE A 119 -5.04 4.80 6.74
CA ILE A 119 -5.32 5.40 5.43
C ILE A 119 -4.07 5.23 4.55
N ASN A 120 -4.11 4.24 3.66
CA ASN A 120 -2.99 3.88 2.78
C ASN A 120 -2.88 4.79 1.54
N GLY A 121 -3.56 5.92 1.55
CA GLY A 121 -3.70 6.91 0.49
C GLY A 121 -5.14 7.36 0.39
N LEU A 122 -5.34 8.61 0.03
CA LEU A 122 -6.68 9.20 -0.03
C LEU A 122 -7.50 8.72 -1.23
N GLY A 123 -6.83 8.24 -2.29
CA GLY A 123 -7.43 7.61 -3.45
C GLY A 123 -8.45 8.47 -4.19
N TYR A 124 -9.40 7.78 -4.85
CA TYR A 124 -10.41 8.41 -5.71
C TYR A 124 -11.25 9.50 -5.04
N LEU A 125 -11.62 9.33 -3.76
CA LEU A 125 -12.47 10.31 -3.06
C LEU A 125 -11.86 11.72 -3.03
N PHE A 126 -10.54 11.83 -3.04
CA PHE A 126 -9.82 13.10 -3.03
C PHE A 126 -9.27 13.50 -4.39
N SER A 127 -9.65 12.79 -5.46
CA SER A 127 -9.32 13.16 -6.84
C SER A 127 -10.05 14.42 -7.29
N ASN A 128 -9.57 15.01 -8.39
CA ASN A 128 -10.19 16.19 -9.01
C ASN A 128 -11.45 15.87 -9.82
N ASN A 129 -11.89 14.60 -9.87
CA ASN A 129 -13.08 14.18 -10.59
C ASN A 129 -14.35 14.82 -9.98
N PHE A 130 -15.27 15.29 -10.82
CA PHE A 130 -16.52 15.93 -10.38
C PHE A 130 -17.38 15.02 -9.47
N LYS A 131 -17.51 13.73 -9.84
CA LYS A 131 -18.25 12.75 -9.02
C LYS A 131 -17.61 12.56 -7.64
N ALA A 132 -16.27 12.52 -7.58
CA ALA A 132 -15.53 12.42 -6.33
C ALA A 132 -15.73 13.68 -5.45
N LYS A 133 -15.72 14.87 -6.06
CA LYS A 133 -15.99 16.13 -5.33
C LYS A 133 -17.39 16.15 -4.74
N LEU A 134 -18.41 15.72 -5.48
CA LEU A 134 -19.79 15.65 -4.99
C LEU A 134 -19.91 14.62 -3.85
N LEU A 135 -19.37 13.41 -4.03
CA LEU A 135 -19.36 12.37 -3.00
C LEU A 135 -18.64 12.83 -1.74
N LYS A 136 -17.50 13.52 -1.90
CA LYS A 136 -16.74 14.10 -0.79
C LYS A 136 -17.57 15.10 0.00
N LEU A 137 -18.31 15.98 -0.68
CA LEU A 137 -19.20 16.96 -0.02
C LEU A 137 -20.29 16.26 0.80
N LEU A 138 -20.95 15.25 0.23
CA LEU A 138 -21.99 14.47 0.91
C LEU A 138 -21.44 13.72 2.14
N LEU A 139 -20.26 13.16 2.03
CA LEU A 139 -19.64 12.37 3.10
C LEU A 139 -18.99 13.23 4.20
N LYS A 140 -18.76 14.53 3.98
CA LYS A 140 -18.00 15.38 4.90
C LYS A 140 -18.57 15.38 6.31
N THR A 141 -19.87 15.67 6.46
CA THR A 141 -20.53 15.73 7.76
C THR A 141 -20.61 14.37 8.44
N PHE A 142 -20.87 13.31 7.65
CA PHE A 142 -20.87 11.94 8.13
C PHE A 142 -19.49 11.54 8.65
N ILE A 143 -18.42 11.71 7.86
CA ILE A 143 -17.05 11.38 8.27
C ILE A 143 -16.66 12.15 9.52
N LYS A 144 -16.94 13.46 9.58
CA LYS A 144 -16.63 14.26 10.76
C LYS A 144 -17.23 13.69 12.05
N LYS A 145 -18.50 13.28 12.03
CA LYS A 145 -19.19 12.75 13.21
C LYS A 145 -18.82 11.30 13.50
N SER A 146 -18.85 10.43 12.48
CA SER A 146 -18.66 9.00 12.64
C SER A 146 -17.23 8.62 12.96
N PHE A 147 -16.22 9.26 12.34
CA PHE A 147 -14.82 8.93 12.57
C PHE A 147 -14.36 9.33 13.97
N ASN A 148 -14.76 10.51 14.46
CA ASN A 148 -14.47 10.93 15.84
C ASN A 148 -15.08 9.98 16.90
N LYS A 149 -16.22 9.34 16.57
CA LYS A 149 -16.86 8.34 17.45
C LYS A 149 -16.20 6.97 17.33
N SER A 150 -15.83 6.56 16.13
CA SER A 150 -15.43 5.17 15.82
C SER A 150 -13.94 4.90 15.95
N PHE A 151 -13.08 5.91 15.74
CA PHE A 151 -11.64 5.70 15.75
C PHE A 151 -10.97 6.41 16.92
N LYS A 152 -10.14 5.68 17.64
CA LYS A 152 -9.25 6.21 18.68
C LYS A 152 -7.98 6.78 18.09
N GLU A 153 -7.55 6.21 16.95
CA GLU A 153 -6.36 6.62 16.24
C GLU A 153 -6.51 6.43 14.72
N ILE A 154 -5.99 7.40 13.95
CA ILE A 154 -5.88 7.31 12.48
C ILE A 154 -4.41 7.39 12.09
N ILE A 155 -3.97 6.44 11.27
CA ILE A 155 -2.60 6.29 10.79
C ILE A 155 -2.55 6.70 9.33
N PHE A 156 -1.62 7.59 8.98
CA PHE A 156 -1.34 7.99 7.60
C PHE A 156 0.04 7.51 7.16
N GLN A 157 0.26 7.44 5.86
CA GLN A 157 1.54 7.04 5.30
C GLN A 157 2.40 8.22 4.83
N ASN A 158 1.82 9.40 4.67
CA ASN A 158 2.52 10.64 4.34
C ASN A 158 1.82 11.87 4.94
N GLU A 159 2.59 12.94 5.12
CA GLU A 159 2.12 14.19 5.74
C GLU A 159 1.03 14.88 4.91
N SER A 160 1.16 14.89 3.58
CA SER A 160 0.20 15.58 2.72
C SER A 160 -1.20 14.98 2.80
N ASP A 161 -1.31 13.64 2.78
CA ASP A 161 -2.58 12.95 2.94
C ASP A 161 -3.19 13.21 4.32
N LYS A 162 -2.35 13.23 5.37
CA LYS A 162 -2.76 13.60 6.73
C LYS A 162 -3.37 15.00 6.75
N GLU A 163 -2.66 16.00 6.27
CA GLU A 163 -3.14 17.40 6.28
C GLU A 163 -4.45 17.58 5.50
N ILE A 164 -4.52 17.02 4.28
CA ILE A 164 -5.70 17.09 3.43
C ILE A 164 -6.90 16.43 4.13
N PHE A 165 -6.70 15.25 4.72
CA PHE A 165 -7.77 14.52 5.39
C PHE A 165 -8.25 15.22 6.66
N LEU A 166 -7.33 15.72 7.49
CA LEU A 166 -7.71 16.44 8.73
C LEU A 166 -8.49 17.71 8.45
N LYS A 167 -8.04 18.50 7.47
CA LYS A 167 -8.78 19.70 7.02
C LYS A 167 -10.20 19.38 6.51
N PHE A 168 -10.34 18.21 5.89
CA PHE A 168 -11.63 17.74 5.39
C PHE A 168 -12.52 17.17 6.49
N SER A 169 -11.99 16.24 7.29
CA SER A 169 -12.75 15.42 8.25
C SER A 169 -13.03 16.13 9.57
N GLY A 170 -12.18 17.08 9.98
CA GLY A 170 -12.21 17.66 11.32
C GLY A 170 -12.03 16.58 12.41
N TYR A 171 -11.29 15.52 12.11
CA TYR A 171 -10.96 14.49 13.10
C TYR A 171 -10.03 15.07 14.18
N SER A 172 -10.34 14.78 15.45
CA SER A 172 -9.63 15.31 16.63
C SER A 172 -9.02 14.25 17.54
N GLY A 173 -9.10 12.98 17.14
CA GLY A 173 -8.46 11.88 17.87
C GLY A 173 -6.96 11.81 17.64
N ARG A 174 -6.31 10.75 18.13
CA ARG A 174 -4.86 10.54 17.94
C ARG A 174 -4.52 10.29 16.48
N ILE A 175 -3.34 10.74 16.08
CA ILE A 175 -2.84 10.64 14.71
C ILE A 175 -1.40 10.17 14.73
N SER A 176 -1.11 9.16 13.92
CA SER A 176 0.24 8.66 13.71
C SER A 176 0.62 8.68 12.24
N LEU A 177 1.93 8.72 11.98
CA LEU A 177 2.49 8.60 10.65
C LEU A 177 3.36 7.34 10.61
N ILE A 178 2.92 6.33 9.83
CA ILE A 178 3.67 5.09 9.60
C ILE A 178 3.88 4.92 8.10
N LYS A 179 5.12 5.00 7.66
CA LYS A 179 5.50 5.01 6.24
C LYS A 179 5.44 3.60 5.63
N GLY A 180 4.29 3.26 5.05
CA GLY A 180 4.08 1.99 4.34
C GLY A 180 3.83 0.78 5.26
N SER A 181 4.11 -0.40 4.73
CA SER A 181 4.01 -1.69 5.44
C SER A 181 5.37 -2.33 5.73
N GLY A 182 6.44 -1.63 5.39
CA GLY A 182 7.79 -2.19 5.44
C GLY A 182 8.04 -3.28 4.39
N ILE A 183 9.27 -3.79 4.36
CA ILE A 183 9.68 -4.94 3.57
C ILE A 183 10.46 -5.93 4.43
N GLU A 184 10.28 -7.23 4.18
CA GLU A 184 11.03 -8.29 4.86
C GLU A 184 12.38 -8.49 4.16
N LEU A 185 13.44 -8.00 4.78
CA LEU A 185 14.74 -7.81 4.15
C LEU A 185 15.39 -9.08 3.62
N ASN A 186 15.13 -10.22 4.27
CA ASN A 186 15.77 -11.50 3.95
C ASN A 186 15.18 -12.17 2.71
N ASN A 187 14.05 -11.70 2.20
CA ASN A 187 13.36 -12.33 1.08
C ASN A 187 13.93 -11.94 -0.29
N TYR A 188 14.70 -10.84 -0.37
CA TYR A 188 15.09 -10.24 -1.64
C TYR A 188 16.46 -10.67 -2.12
N ILE A 189 16.53 -11.10 -3.39
CA ILE A 189 17.81 -11.25 -4.11
C ILE A 189 18.28 -9.85 -4.51
N LYS A 190 19.52 -9.52 -4.12
CA LYS A 190 20.12 -8.20 -4.36
C LYS A 190 20.83 -8.18 -5.69
N LYS A 191 20.81 -7.03 -6.36
CA LYS A 191 21.60 -6.78 -7.56
C LYS A 191 23.06 -6.63 -7.19
N GLU A 192 23.93 -7.38 -7.85
CA GLU A 192 25.38 -7.37 -7.64
C GLU A 192 26.15 -6.68 -8.78
N THR A 193 25.60 -6.71 -10.00
CA THR A 193 26.23 -6.15 -11.20
C THR A 193 25.50 -4.88 -11.64
N TYR A 194 26.24 -3.78 -11.77
CA TYR A 194 25.72 -2.45 -12.12
C TYR A 194 26.18 -1.96 -13.50
N GLN A 195 27.00 -2.73 -14.18
CA GLN A 195 27.40 -2.49 -15.57
C GLN A 195 26.56 -3.39 -16.47
N THR A 196 25.81 -2.83 -17.38
CA THR A 196 24.97 -3.56 -18.33
C THR A 196 25.28 -3.12 -19.75
N GLU A 197 25.39 -4.08 -20.67
CA GLU A 197 25.50 -3.77 -22.10
C GLU A 197 24.21 -3.15 -22.61
N LYS A 198 23.07 -3.71 -22.20
CA LYS A 198 21.73 -3.27 -22.56
C LYS A 198 20.93 -2.92 -21.30
N LEU A 199 20.43 -1.69 -21.26
CA LEU A 199 19.67 -1.17 -20.13
C LEU A 199 18.27 -1.79 -20.08
N LYS A 200 17.86 -2.30 -18.92
CA LYS A 200 16.55 -2.92 -18.70
C LYS A 200 15.70 -2.05 -17.78
N VAL A 201 14.66 -1.47 -18.33
CA VAL A 201 13.71 -0.60 -17.62
C VAL A 201 12.42 -1.35 -17.35
N ILE A 202 11.97 -1.40 -16.11
CA ILE A 202 10.75 -2.12 -15.73
C ILE A 202 9.72 -1.21 -15.05
N PHE A 203 8.47 -1.43 -15.42
CA PHE A 203 7.30 -0.91 -14.72
C PHE A 203 6.56 -2.09 -14.07
N VAL A 204 6.38 -2.04 -12.74
CA VAL A 204 5.70 -3.10 -11.98
C VAL A 204 4.53 -2.53 -11.21
N SER A 205 3.31 -2.86 -11.61
CA SER A 205 2.10 -2.51 -10.85
C SER A 205 0.91 -3.33 -11.32
N ARG A 206 -0.23 -3.25 -10.60
CA ARG A 206 -1.52 -3.59 -11.20
C ARG A 206 -1.73 -2.71 -12.44
N LEU A 207 -2.28 -3.28 -13.51
CA LEU A 207 -2.45 -2.57 -14.78
C LEU A 207 -3.63 -1.58 -14.73
N LEU A 208 -3.48 -0.53 -13.90
CA LEU A 208 -4.46 0.52 -13.70
C LEU A 208 -4.05 1.81 -14.39
N ILE A 209 -5.03 2.54 -14.93
CA ILE A 209 -4.84 3.87 -15.53
C ILE A 209 -4.22 4.85 -14.52
N ASP A 210 -4.66 4.79 -13.26
CA ASP A 210 -4.13 5.66 -12.20
C ASP A 210 -2.71 5.27 -11.73
N LYS A 211 -2.24 4.07 -12.06
CA LYS A 211 -0.84 3.67 -11.87
C LYS A 211 0.07 4.17 -12.99
N GLY A 212 -0.51 4.69 -14.08
CA GLY A 212 0.23 5.31 -15.17
C GLY A 212 0.67 4.36 -16.27
N VAL A 213 0.00 3.19 -16.43
CA VAL A 213 0.35 2.22 -17.48
C VAL A 213 0.35 2.85 -18.87
N ASN A 214 -0.65 3.70 -19.18
CA ASN A 214 -0.73 4.38 -20.47
C ASN A 214 0.44 5.35 -20.69
N ASN A 215 0.84 6.09 -19.65
CA ASN A 215 1.98 6.99 -19.71
C ASN A 215 3.30 6.23 -19.91
N TYR A 216 3.42 5.06 -19.28
CA TYR A 216 4.58 4.20 -19.49
C TYR A 216 4.65 3.69 -20.93
N ILE A 217 3.54 3.23 -21.52
CA ILE A 217 3.50 2.80 -22.93
C ILE A 217 3.82 3.98 -23.86
N GLU A 218 3.37 5.19 -23.57
CA GLU A 218 3.72 6.37 -24.35
C GLU A 218 5.21 6.72 -24.22
N LEU A 219 5.77 6.63 -23.02
CA LEU A 219 7.21 6.80 -22.78
C LEU A 219 8.04 5.86 -23.66
N THR A 220 7.68 4.57 -23.72
CA THR A 220 8.44 3.58 -24.49
C THR A 220 8.43 3.86 -26.00
N LYS A 221 7.40 4.52 -26.52
CA LYS A 221 7.34 4.94 -27.95
C LYS A 221 8.27 6.12 -28.26
N ASN A 222 8.60 6.92 -27.25
CA ASN A 222 9.43 8.11 -27.42
C ASN A 222 10.94 7.83 -27.29
N ILE A 223 11.32 6.61 -26.85
CA ILE A 223 12.71 6.20 -26.69
C ILE A 223 12.99 5.07 -27.68
N LEU A 224 13.72 5.37 -28.73
CA LEU A 224 14.00 4.41 -29.83
C LEU A 224 15.45 3.88 -29.79
N ASP A 225 16.13 3.95 -28.62
CA ASP A 225 17.47 3.40 -28.47
C ASP A 225 17.42 1.89 -28.39
N SER A 226 18.07 1.20 -29.34
CA SER A 226 18.17 -0.27 -29.37
C SER A 226 18.91 -0.90 -28.18
N ASN A 227 19.65 -0.08 -27.42
CA ASN A 227 20.35 -0.51 -26.20
C ASN A 227 19.47 -0.43 -24.94
N ILE A 228 18.18 -0.15 -25.09
CA ILE A 228 17.22 -0.06 -23.98
C ILE A 228 16.07 -1.04 -24.21
N ASP A 229 15.84 -1.94 -23.28
CA ASP A 229 14.67 -2.82 -23.25
C ASP A 229 13.67 -2.34 -22.20
N PHE A 230 12.41 -2.23 -22.61
CA PHE A 230 11.30 -1.89 -21.70
C PHE A 230 10.45 -3.12 -21.35
N TYR A 231 10.12 -3.26 -20.08
CA TYR A 231 9.32 -4.34 -19.54
C TYR A 231 8.13 -3.83 -18.77
N LEU A 232 6.96 -4.43 -18.99
CA LEU A 232 5.74 -4.17 -18.26
C LEU A 232 5.34 -5.43 -17.49
N ALA A 233 5.28 -5.33 -16.17
CA ALA A 233 4.86 -6.40 -15.28
C ALA A 233 3.61 -6.03 -14.48
N GLY A 234 2.67 -6.98 -14.36
CA GLY A 234 1.45 -6.85 -13.57
C GLY A 234 0.25 -7.50 -14.24
N GLU A 235 -0.86 -7.49 -13.54
CA GLU A 235 -2.12 -8.10 -13.97
C GLU A 235 -3.24 -7.08 -14.05
N ILE A 236 -4.26 -7.39 -14.84
CA ILE A 236 -5.53 -6.70 -14.85
C ILE A 236 -6.19 -6.91 -13.48
N ASP A 237 -6.74 -5.86 -12.89
CA ASP A 237 -7.53 -5.92 -11.66
C ASP A 237 -9.02 -5.98 -12.04
N ASP A 238 -9.51 -7.19 -12.26
CA ASP A 238 -10.89 -7.43 -12.65
C ASP A 238 -11.86 -6.82 -11.63
N GLY A 239 -12.91 -6.17 -12.15
CA GLY A 239 -13.90 -5.44 -11.35
C GLY A 239 -13.43 -4.05 -10.89
N ASN A 240 -12.20 -3.63 -11.18
CA ASN A 240 -11.75 -2.28 -10.91
C ASN A 240 -12.00 -1.36 -12.13
N PRO A 241 -12.83 -0.32 -12.02
CA PRO A 241 -13.16 0.55 -13.16
C PRO A 241 -11.97 1.33 -13.73
N ASN A 242 -10.86 1.42 -12.99
CA ASN A 242 -9.61 2.03 -13.46
C ASN A 242 -8.64 1.03 -14.10
N SER A 243 -8.99 -0.26 -14.17
CA SER A 243 -8.15 -1.24 -14.84
C SER A 243 -8.18 -1.06 -16.36
N ILE A 244 -7.06 -1.36 -17.03
CA ILE A 244 -7.10 -1.53 -18.49
C ILE A 244 -7.94 -2.74 -18.85
N THR A 245 -8.50 -2.75 -20.07
CA THR A 245 -9.27 -3.88 -20.55
C THR A 245 -8.37 -4.99 -21.12
N GLN A 246 -8.90 -6.22 -21.23
CA GLN A 246 -8.21 -7.31 -21.91
C GLN A 246 -7.83 -6.94 -23.34
N LYS A 247 -8.70 -6.19 -24.04
CA LYS A 247 -8.43 -5.67 -25.40
C LYS A 247 -7.22 -4.72 -25.42
N ASP A 248 -7.06 -3.88 -24.39
CA ASP A 248 -5.90 -2.98 -24.30
C ASP A 248 -4.63 -3.78 -24.00
N LEU A 249 -4.71 -4.79 -23.16
CA LEU A 249 -3.58 -5.68 -22.89
C LEU A 249 -3.11 -6.43 -24.15
N GLU A 250 -4.04 -6.92 -24.98
CA GLU A 250 -3.67 -7.56 -26.26
C GLU A 250 -2.99 -6.57 -27.22
N LYS A 251 -3.41 -5.31 -27.24
CA LYS A 251 -2.69 -4.29 -28.01
C LYS A 251 -1.27 -4.07 -27.48
N ILE A 252 -1.10 -4.03 -26.17
CA ILE A 252 0.23 -3.85 -25.54
C ILE A 252 1.15 -5.02 -25.87
N LYS A 253 0.66 -6.26 -25.85
CA LYS A 253 1.45 -7.45 -26.20
C LYS A 253 2.00 -7.45 -27.63
N ASN A 254 1.32 -6.74 -28.54
CA ASN A 254 1.71 -6.62 -29.93
C ASN A 254 2.61 -5.41 -30.21
N LEU A 255 3.09 -4.70 -29.19
CA LEU A 255 4.03 -3.60 -29.36
C LEU A 255 5.48 -4.14 -29.35
N ASP A 256 6.29 -3.69 -30.30
CA ASP A 256 7.72 -4.07 -30.41
C ASP A 256 8.61 -3.38 -29.36
N ASN A 257 8.15 -2.22 -28.85
CA ASN A 257 8.92 -1.35 -27.97
C ASN A 257 8.74 -1.62 -26.46
N VAL A 258 7.91 -2.59 -26.08
CA VAL A 258 7.70 -2.99 -24.69
C VAL A 258 7.37 -4.48 -24.59
N LYS A 259 8.00 -5.18 -23.66
CA LYS A 259 7.76 -6.60 -23.39
C LYS A 259 6.82 -6.74 -22.19
N TYR A 260 5.57 -7.18 -22.43
CA TYR A 260 4.68 -7.58 -21.34
C TYR A 260 5.09 -8.97 -20.83
N ILE A 261 5.34 -9.08 -19.53
CA ILE A 261 5.87 -10.31 -18.91
C ILE A 261 4.95 -10.92 -17.84
N GLY A 262 3.70 -10.42 -17.73
CA GLY A 262 2.77 -10.90 -16.70
C GLY A 262 3.16 -10.48 -15.29
N SER A 263 2.73 -11.24 -14.30
CA SER A 263 3.14 -11.07 -12.90
C SER A 263 4.56 -11.58 -12.67
N ILE A 264 5.33 -10.88 -11.84
CA ILE A 264 6.68 -11.32 -11.44
C ILE A 264 6.76 -11.54 -9.94
N ASN A 265 7.67 -12.40 -9.52
CA ASN A 265 8.08 -12.47 -8.13
C ASN A 265 9.14 -11.37 -7.86
N VAL A 266 8.68 -10.23 -7.31
CA VAL A 266 9.53 -9.07 -7.04
C VAL A 266 10.77 -9.43 -6.21
N GLU A 267 10.61 -10.30 -5.20
CA GLU A 267 11.68 -10.71 -4.30
C GLU A 267 12.81 -11.46 -5.03
N LYS A 268 12.47 -12.21 -6.09
CA LYS A 268 13.38 -13.13 -6.77
C LYS A 268 13.74 -12.76 -8.21
N GLU A 269 13.04 -11.81 -8.82
CA GLU A 269 13.20 -11.52 -10.25
C GLU A 269 13.57 -10.08 -10.55
N LEU A 270 13.20 -9.12 -9.65
CA LEU A 270 13.39 -7.70 -9.93
C LEU A 270 14.87 -7.28 -10.05
N PHE A 271 15.80 -8.02 -9.45
CA PHE A 271 17.25 -7.77 -9.56
C PHE A 271 17.80 -7.88 -11.00
N ASN A 272 17.05 -8.50 -11.92
CA ASN A 272 17.41 -8.62 -13.34
C ASN A 272 17.29 -7.31 -14.13
N TYR A 273 16.75 -6.26 -13.53
CA TYR A 273 16.50 -4.96 -14.16
C TYR A 273 17.42 -3.88 -13.59
N ASP A 274 17.48 -2.74 -14.26
CA ASP A 274 18.36 -1.63 -13.89
C ASP A 274 17.59 -0.44 -13.36
N ILE A 275 16.47 -0.11 -14.00
CA ILE A 275 15.60 1.02 -13.65
C ILE A 275 14.19 0.53 -13.35
N SER A 276 13.64 0.93 -12.21
CA SER A 276 12.24 0.78 -11.86
C SER A 276 11.51 2.11 -12.01
N ILE A 277 10.40 2.12 -12.77
CA ILE A 277 9.63 3.33 -13.01
C ILE A 277 8.22 3.20 -12.42
N ILE A 278 7.77 4.25 -11.72
CA ILE A 278 6.40 4.41 -11.24
C ILE A 278 5.83 5.73 -11.72
N MET A 279 4.72 5.68 -12.43
CA MET A 279 4.04 6.85 -13.01
C MET A 279 2.66 7.09 -12.41
N SER A 280 2.46 6.64 -11.17
CA SER A 280 1.18 6.73 -10.47
C SER A 280 0.73 8.18 -10.28
N LYS A 281 -0.58 8.41 -10.35
CA LYS A 281 -1.22 9.67 -9.95
C LYS A 281 -1.37 9.80 -8.44
N TYR A 282 -1.52 8.67 -7.75
CA TYR A 282 -1.79 8.61 -6.32
C TYR A 282 -1.04 7.44 -5.69
N GLU A 283 -0.32 7.69 -4.62
CA GLU A 283 0.31 6.69 -3.75
C GLU A 283 0.21 7.18 -2.30
N GLY A 284 -0.02 6.28 -1.37
CA GLY A 284 0.17 6.56 0.05
C GLY A 284 1.66 6.45 0.42
N PHE A 285 2.24 5.29 0.10
CA PHE A 285 3.66 4.99 0.17
C PHE A 285 3.97 3.87 -0.83
N SER A 286 4.83 4.11 -1.80
CA SER A 286 5.09 3.15 -2.86
C SER A 286 6.00 2.02 -2.39
N ARG A 287 5.42 0.83 -2.17
CA ARG A 287 6.17 -0.36 -1.74
C ARG A 287 7.15 -0.83 -2.81
N ILE A 288 6.74 -0.86 -4.08
CA ILE A 288 7.61 -1.33 -5.16
C ILE A 288 8.86 -0.45 -5.34
N LEU A 289 8.78 0.86 -5.11
CA LEU A 289 9.96 1.72 -5.09
C LEU A 289 10.90 1.35 -3.94
N LEU A 290 10.34 1.07 -2.75
CA LEU A 290 11.14 0.66 -1.60
C LEU A 290 11.86 -0.67 -1.85
N GLU A 291 11.16 -1.64 -2.43
CA GLU A 291 11.70 -2.93 -2.85
C GLU A 291 12.79 -2.77 -3.91
N SER A 292 12.54 -1.93 -4.93
CA SER A 292 13.50 -1.64 -5.99
C SER A 292 14.79 -1.02 -5.45
N LEU A 293 14.68 -0.03 -4.54
CA LEU A 293 15.84 0.58 -3.88
C LEU A 293 16.64 -0.43 -3.05
N TYR A 294 15.93 -1.30 -2.29
CA TYR A 294 16.58 -2.31 -1.47
C TYR A 294 17.31 -3.36 -2.30
N ILE A 295 16.72 -3.78 -3.41
CA ILE A 295 17.34 -4.68 -4.37
C ILE A 295 18.58 -4.02 -5.00
N GLY A 296 18.51 -2.73 -5.29
CA GLY A 296 19.62 -1.96 -5.87
C GLY A 296 19.33 -1.45 -7.28
N LEU A 297 18.08 -1.14 -7.60
CA LEU A 297 17.71 -0.51 -8.87
C LEU A 297 17.76 1.01 -8.76
N PHE A 298 17.93 1.67 -9.90
CA PHE A 298 17.64 3.09 -10.02
C PHE A 298 16.12 3.29 -10.11
N CYS A 299 15.60 4.29 -9.41
CA CYS A 299 14.16 4.50 -9.28
C CYS A 299 13.72 5.85 -9.85
N ILE A 300 12.74 5.84 -10.77
CA ILE A 300 12.14 7.05 -11.33
C ILE A 300 10.66 7.08 -10.92
N SER A 301 10.20 8.20 -10.41
CA SER A 301 8.79 8.35 -10.03
C SER A 301 8.28 9.77 -10.23
N ASN A 302 6.96 9.92 -10.36
CA ASN A 302 6.31 11.21 -10.24
C ASN A 302 6.51 11.80 -8.85
N ASN A 303 6.64 13.13 -8.77
CA ASN A 303 6.67 13.88 -7.51
C ASN A 303 5.25 14.01 -6.94
N ILE A 304 4.78 12.97 -6.29
CA ILE A 304 3.49 12.93 -5.58
C ILE A 304 3.72 12.65 -4.09
N PRO A 305 2.75 12.92 -3.21
CA PRO A 305 2.94 12.76 -1.76
C PRO A 305 3.56 11.43 -1.32
N GLY A 306 3.08 10.32 -1.89
CA GLY A 306 3.52 8.97 -1.52
C GLY A 306 4.86 8.52 -2.12
N THR A 307 5.53 9.36 -2.91
CA THR A 307 6.84 9.05 -3.53
C THR A 307 7.94 10.07 -3.17
N ARG A 308 7.58 11.21 -2.54
CA ARG A 308 8.53 12.28 -2.19
C ARG A 308 9.68 11.82 -1.30
N TRP A 309 9.46 10.77 -0.51
CA TRP A 309 10.49 10.16 0.33
C TRP A 309 11.67 9.60 -0.49
N LEU A 310 11.49 9.38 -1.79
CA LEU A 310 12.54 8.94 -2.72
C LEU A 310 13.74 9.90 -2.75
N LYS A 311 13.54 11.18 -2.41
CA LYS A 311 14.62 12.20 -2.28
C LYS A 311 15.65 11.88 -1.19
N GLU A 312 15.34 10.97 -0.28
CA GLU A 312 16.28 10.52 0.77
C GLU A 312 17.35 9.56 0.22
N PHE A 313 17.25 9.16 -1.06
CA PHE A 313 18.06 8.09 -1.66
C PHE A 313 18.85 8.59 -2.86
N ASN A 314 20.09 8.13 -3.00
CA ASN A 314 21.01 8.58 -4.06
C ASN A 314 20.57 8.15 -5.46
N ASN A 315 19.81 7.05 -5.59
CA ASN A 315 19.33 6.50 -6.85
C ASN A 315 17.84 6.74 -7.06
N GLY A 316 17.29 7.79 -6.46
CA GLY A 316 15.90 8.19 -6.58
C GLY A 316 15.75 9.47 -7.42
N PHE A 317 14.95 9.42 -8.48
CA PHE A 317 14.66 10.57 -9.32
C PHE A 317 13.16 10.88 -9.36
N LEU A 318 12.81 12.11 -9.02
CA LEU A 318 11.43 12.58 -9.04
C LEU A 318 11.17 13.50 -10.22
N VAL A 319 10.09 13.24 -10.91
CA VAL A 319 9.66 13.97 -12.10
C VAL A 319 8.34 14.71 -11.82
N GLU A 320 8.26 15.96 -12.23
CA GLU A 320 7.03 16.74 -12.10
C GLU A 320 6.02 16.39 -13.19
N ASN A 321 4.76 16.25 -12.81
CA ASN A 321 3.60 16.17 -13.72
C ASN A 321 3.71 15.11 -14.84
N ASN A 322 4.30 13.95 -14.60
CA ASN A 322 4.53 12.91 -15.63
C ASN A 322 5.28 13.45 -16.87
N ASN A 323 6.25 14.30 -16.69
CA ASN A 323 7.00 14.86 -17.80
C ASN A 323 7.84 13.78 -18.49
N LEU A 324 7.30 13.21 -19.59
CA LEU A 324 7.93 12.11 -20.34
C LEU A 324 9.30 12.51 -20.89
N ASN A 325 9.48 13.75 -21.30
CA ASN A 325 10.78 14.24 -21.80
C ASN A 325 11.85 14.23 -20.70
N SER A 326 11.48 14.60 -19.47
CA SER A 326 12.40 14.55 -18.34
C SER A 326 12.76 13.10 -18.00
N ILE A 327 11.79 12.18 -18.03
CA ILE A 327 12.05 10.75 -17.82
C ILE A 327 12.96 10.20 -18.92
N SER A 328 12.67 10.52 -20.18
CA SER A 328 13.50 10.07 -21.32
C SER A 328 14.94 10.55 -21.20
N LYS A 329 15.15 11.81 -20.80
CA LYS A 329 16.52 12.33 -20.56
C LYS A 329 17.24 11.54 -19.47
N VAL A 330 16.57 11.22 -18.36
CA VAL A 330 17.18 10.44 -17.26
C VAL A 330 17.55 9.04 -17.73
N ILE A 331 16.68 8.38 -18.49
CA ILE A 331 16.95 7.03 -19.00
C ILE A 331 18.11 7.05 -20.02
N ASN A 332 18.09 7.97 -20.99
CA ASN A 332 19.12 8.07 -22.02
C ASN A 332 20.50 8.41 -21.43
N ASN A 333 20.52 9.21 -20.38
CA ASN A 333 21.75 9.61 -19.70
C ASN A 333 22.02 8.79 -18.44
N PHE A 334 21.39 7.61 -18.30
CA PHE A 334 21.49 6.80 -17.08
C PHE A 334 22.94 6.56 -16.65
N LYS A 335 23.84 6.28 -17.59
CA LYS A 335 25.26 6.06 -17.31
C LYS A 335 25.96 7.28 -16.69
N GLU A 336 25.47 8.50 -16.97
CA GLU A 336 26.01 9.75 -16.43
C GLU A 336 25.61 10.00 -14.97
N TYR A 337 24.52 9.37 -14.51
CA TYR A 337 24.07 9.48 -13.10
C TYR A 337 24.95 8.68 -12.14
N GLY A 338 25.85 7.85 -12.65
CA GLY A 338 26.92 7.23 -11.86
C GLY A 338 26.47 6.32 -10.73
N PHE A 339 25.28 5.72 -10.83
CA PHE A 339 24.77 4.84 -9.80
C PHE A 339 25.70 3.62 -9.59
N SER A 340 26.06 3.39 -8.34
CA SER A 340 27.08 2.41 -7.96
C SER A 340 26.58 1.39 -6.94
N LYS A 341 27.35 0.31 -6.75
CA LYS A 341 27.13 -0.66 -5.67
C LYS A 341 27.15 0.02 -4.29
N ALA A 342 28.03 1.00 -4.08
CA ALA A 342 28.13 1.74 -2.81
C ALA A 342 26.84 2.54 -2.51
N ASP A 343 26.23 3.14 -3.53
CA ASP A 343 24.95 3.82 -3.39
C ASP A 343 23.84 2.86 -2.99
N ALA A 344 23.77 1.68 -3.62
CA ALA A 344 22.82 0.65 -3.27
C ALA A 344 22.99 0.14 -1.83
N GLU A 345 24.22 -0.04 -1.36
CA GLU A 345 24.50 -0.44 0.01
C GLU A 345 24.10 0.63 1.02
N SER A 346 24.42 1.89 0.74
CA SER A 346 23.97 3.02 1.55
C SER A 346 22.45 3.08 1.69
N ASN A 347 21.73 2.87 0.57
CA ASN A 347 20.27 2.84 0.56
C ASN A 347 19.71 1.68 1.37
N ARG A 348 20.32 0.49 1.30
CA ARG A 348 19.93 -0.68 2.10
C ARG A 348 20.01 -0.41 3.60
N GLU A 349 21.05 0.28 4.06
CA GLU A 349 21.19 0.67 5.47
C GLU A 349 20.10 1.66 5.92
N ILE A 350 19.74 2.63 5.08
CA ILE A 350 18.61 3.54 5.37
C ILE A 350 17.30 2.74 5.47
N ILE A 351 17.05 1.84 4.52
CA ILE A 351 15.84 1.02 4.48
C ILE A 351 15.75 0.11 5.70
N LYS A 352 16.84 -0.55 6.06
CA LYS A 352 16.91 -1.42 7.24
C LYS A 352 16.53 -0.68 8.53
N LYS A 353 17.02 0.55 8.68
CA LYS A 353 16.81 1.37 9.89
C LYS A 353 15.43 2.02 9.95
N LYS A 354 14.81 2.35 8.80
CA LYS A 354 13.58 3.15 8.76
C LYS A 354 12.36 2.40 8.23
N TYR A 355 12.55 1.40 7.37
CA TYR A 355 11.48 0.83 6.54
C TYR A 355 11.42 -0.71 6.54
N SER A 356 12.22 -1.38 7.38
CA SER A 356 12.06 -2.84 7.55
C SER A 356 10.73 -3.15 8.21
N THR A 357 10.17 -4.33 7.90
CA THR A 357 8.92 -4.80 8.51
C THR A 357 9.00 -4.78 10.04
N LYS A 358 10.15 -5.16 10.62
CA LYS A 358 10.38 -5.12 12.06
C LYS A 358 10.18 -3.72 12.65
N ILE A 359 10.75 -2.68 12.03
CA ILE A 359 10.58 -1.29 12.49
C ILE A 359 9.13 -0.85 12.38
N ILE A 360 8.48 -1.17 11.27
CA ILE A 360 7.07 -0.82 11.06
C ILE A 360 6.16 -1.56 12.04
N SER A 361 6.40 -2.85 12.28
CA SER A 361 5.63 -3.65 13.25
C SER A 361 5.76 -3.10 14.67
N ASN A 362 6.95 -2.67 15.08
CA ASN A 362 7.16 -2.04 16.39
C ASN A 362 6.31 -0.77 16.55
N GLN A 363 6.21 0.07 15.51
CA GLN A 363 5.35 1.27 15.55
C GLN A 363 3.87 0.91 15.70
N TYR A 364 3.39 -0.15 15.04
CA TYR A 364 2.02 -0.65 15.25
C TYR A 364 1.84 -1.19 16.67
N ASN A 365 2.82 -1.94 17.18
CA ASN A 365 2.78 -2.49 18.53
C ASN A 365 2.66 -1.41 19.61
N GLU A 366 3.42 -0.32 19.48
CA GLU A 366 3.32 0.85 20.36
C GLU A 366 1.91 1.44 20.38
N ILE A 367 1.27 1.59 19.21
CA ILE A 367 -0.12 2.08 19.10
C ILE A 367 -1.07 1.14 19.84
N TYR A 368 -0.95 -0.18 19.61
CA TYR A 368 -1.83 -1.16 20.24
C TYR A 368 -1.67 -1.18 21.78
N ASN A 369 -0.43 -1.14 22.27
CA ASN A 369 -0.15 -1.10 23.71
C ASN A 369 -0.70 0.18 24.36
N ASN A 370 -0.55 1.35 23.71
CA ASN A 370 -1.11 2.61 24.19
C ASN A 370 -2.64 2.58 24.23
N LEU A 371 -3.27 1.91 23.29
CA LEU A 371 -4.72 1.75 23.28
C LEU A 371 -5.19 0.70 24.29
N ALA A 372 -4.41 -0.34 24.57
CA ALA A 372 -4.75 -1.33 25.59
C ALA A 372 -4.80 -0.71 26.99
N SER A 373 -3.88 0.21 27.26
CA SER A 373 -3.72 0.88 28.56
C SER A 373 -4.71 2.03 28.82
N SER A 374 -5.48 2.45 27.79
CA SER A 374 -6.48 3.55 27.83
C SER A 374 -7.91 3.01 27.91
#